data_5e2ef1ffe8a9885f5e980235f4c2548a
#
_entry.id   5e2ef1ffe8a9885f5e980235f4c2548a
#
_cell.length_a   1.000
_cell.length_b   1.000
_cell.length_c   1.000
_cell.angle_alpha   90.00
_cell.angle_beta   90.00
_cell.angle_gamma   90.00
#
_symmetry.space_group_name_H-M   'P 1'
#
loop_
_entity.id
_entity.type
_entity.pdbx_description
1 polymer ?
#
loop_
_entity_poly.entity_id
_entity_poly.type
_entity_poly.pdbx_seq_one_letter_code
_entity_poly.pdbx_strand_id
1 'polypeptide(L)'
;MLFRVVLNLINYPYHFRADVTRDDTSADDEEDAILTGLDYMERAANAGDRASMVFLANAYDTGQNLVDPINDRSISKALYWLEEIHELDTMWMDEAANEENGECAEKPSYQILARLAEIWLIGYEEENIRKDPLKAGEFYNMAAESAMSCMKGKQANRYYMLAEEAYSQCEDADEIAMS
;
A
#
# COMPACT_ATOMS: atom_id res chain seq x y z
N MET A 1 -13.79 -11.95 9.81
CA MET A 1 -13.71 -13.43 9.80
C MET A 1 -13.16 -13.95 8.49
N LEU A 2 -13.55 -13.43 7.35
CA LEU A 2 -13.03 -13.74 6.00
C LEU A 2 -11.52 -13.45 5.87
N PHE A 3 -11.04 -12.31 6.33
CA PHE A 3 -9.63 -11.91 6.28
C PHE A 3 -8.67 -12.94 6.92
N ARG A 4 -9.05 -13.49 8.07
CA ARG A 4 -8.23 -14.47 8.79
C ARG A 4 -8.16 -15.83 8.06
N VAL A 5 -9.22 -16.18 7.34
CA VAL A 5 -9.28 -17.39 6.50
C VAL A 5 -8.41 -17.21 5.25
N VAL A 6 -8.47 -16.05 4.61
CA VAL A 6 -7.72 -15.75 3.39
C VAL A 6 -6.22 -15.60 3.67
N LEU A 7 -5.83 -14.93 4.78
CA LEU A 7 -4.43 -14.90 5.23
C LEU A 7 -3.86 -16.31 5.49
N ASN A 8 -4.68 -17.21 6.06
CA ASN A 8 -4.28 -18.59 6.24
C ASN A 8 -4.11 -19.34 4.91
N LEU A 9 -4.92 -19.04 3.90
CA LEU A 9 -4.80 -19.62 2.56
C LEU A 9 -3.58 -19.13 1.80
N ILE A 10 -3.24 -17.85 1.91
CA ILE A 10 -2.17 -17.22 1.13
C ILE A 10 -0.82 -17.26 1.86
N ASN A 11 -0.78 -16.92 3.16
CA ASN A 11 0.46 -16.85 3.93
C ASN A 11 0.85 -18.17 4.64
N TYR A 12 -0.11 -19.07 4.81
CA TYR A 12 0.09 -20.38 5.45
C TYR A 12 -0.57 -21.51 4.66
N PRO A 13 -0.20 -21.72 3.40
CA PRO A 13 -0.79 -22.80 2.59
C PRO A 13 -0.56 -24.18 3.22
N TYR A 14 0.45 -24.32 4.10
CA TYR A 14 0.78 -25.58 4.77
C TYR A 14 -0.06 -25.91 6.01
N HIS A 15 -0.70 -24.91 6.66
CA HIS A 15 -1.51 -25.18 7.86
C HIS A 15 -2.92 -25.69 7.56
N PHE A 16 -3.46 -25.41 6.38
CA PHE A 16 -4.76 -25.96 5.96
C PHE A 16 -4.64 -27.41 5.44
N ARG A 17 -3.40 -27.88 5.28
CA ARG A 17 -3.03 -29.20 4.77
C ARG A 17 -2.69 -30.22 5.84
N ALA A 18 -3.28 -30.15 7.03
CA ALA A 18 -2.99 -31.11 8.09
C ALA A 18 -3.35 -32.57 7.72
N ASP A 19 -4.08 -32.81 6.61
CA ASP A 19 -4.51 -34.13 6.16
C ASP A 19 -4.16 -34.48 4.69
N VAL A 20 -3.39 -33.63 3.97
CA VAL A 20 -2.97 -33.98 2.61
C VAL A 20 -1.47 -34.26 2.62
N THR A 21 -1.12 -35.50 2.30
CA THR A 21 0.28 -35.96 2.18
C THR A 21 1.03 -35.09 1.18
N ARG A 22 2.20 -34.65 1.57
CA ARG A 22 3.06 -33.57 1.07
C ARG A 22 3.60 -33.74 -0.37
N ASP A 23 3.13 -34.74 -1.13
CA ASP A 23 3.80 -35.19 -2.36
C ASP A 23 3.04 -34.93 -3.67
N ASP A 24 1.80 -34.41 -3.65
CA ASP A 24 0.97 -34.34 -4.87
C ASP A 24 0.30 -32.99 -5.15
N THR A 25 0.87 -31.84 -4.73
CA THR A 25 0.37 -30.56 -5.23
C THR A 25 1.08 -30.20 -6.52
N SER A 26 0.29 -30.17 -7.60
CA SER A 26 0.76 -29.64 -8.86
C SER A 26 0.93 -28.11 -8.77
N ALA A 27 1.79 -27.54 -9.62
CA ALA A 27 1.92 -26.09 -9.74
C ALA A 27 0.57 -25.43 -10.05
N ASP A 28 -0.30 -26.13 -10.77
CA ASP A 28 -1.64 -25.68 -11.15
C ASP A 28 -2.56 -25.50 -9.91
N ASP A 29 -2.47 -26.41 -8.90
CA ASP A 29 -3.25 -26.31 -7.66
C ASP A 29 -2.81 -25.10 -6.80
N GLU A 30 -1.53 -24.75 -6.84
CA GLU A 30 -0.99 -23.60 -6.11
C GLU A 30 -1.40 -22.28 -6.80
N GLU A 31 -1.37 -22.24 -8.13
CA GLU A 31 -1.84 -21.11 -8.93
C GLU A 31 -3.33 -20.86 -8.68
N ASP A 32 -4.18 -21.88 -8.76
CA ASP A 32 -5.62 -21.78 -8.49
C ASP A 32 -5.89 -21.29 -7.04
N ALA A 33 -5.10 -21.71 -6.06
CA ALA A 33 -5.23 -21.26 -4.68
C ALA A 33 -4.87 -19.78 -4.53
N ILE A 34 -3.84 -19.29 -5.22
CA ILE A 34 -3.45 -17.87 -5.21
C ILE A 34 -4.53 -17.03 -5.88
N LEU A 35 -5.01 -17.39 -7.06
CA LEU A 35 -6.07 -16.69 -7.79
C LEU A 35 -7.35 -16.59 -6.96
N THR A 36 -7.77 -17.71 -6.34
CA THR A 36 -8.94 -17.73 -5.45
C THR A 36 -8.74 -16.83 -4.24
N GLY A 37 -7.53 -16.83 -3.67
CA GLY A 37 -7.17 -15.98 -2.54
C GLY A 37 -7.23 -14.49 -2.89
N LEU A 38 -6.70 -14.09 -4.04
CA LEU A 38 -6.74 -12.71 -4.53
C LEU A 38 -8.18 -12.24 -4.78
N ASP A 39 -9.04 -13.08 -5.38
CA ASP A 39 -10.46 -12.74 -5.59
C ASP A 39 -11.17 -12.45 -4.26
N TYR A 40 -10.93 -13.26 -3.22
CA TYR A 40 -11.47 -13.00 -1.89
C TYR A 40 -10.93 -11.70 -1.28
N MET A 41 -9.64 -11.39 -1.45
CA MET A 41 -9.04 -10.14 -0.98
C MET A 41 -9.63 -8.93 -1.71
N GLU A 42 -9.79 -8.99 -3.03
CA GLU A 42 -10.41 -7.92 -3.82
C GLU A 42 -11.86 -7.67 -3.39
N ARG A 43 -12.63 -8.73 -3.16
CA ARG A 43 -14.02 -8.61 -2.69
C ARG A 43 -14.10 -8.02 -1.28
N ALA A 44 -13.19 -8.39 -0.38
CA ALA A 44 -13.14 -7.83 0.96
C ALA A 44 -12.69 -6.35 0.93
N ALA A 45 -11.68 -6.02 0.13
CA ALA A 45 -11.21 -4.66 -0.06
C ALA A 45 -12.30 -3.75 -0.64
N ASN A 46 -13.02 -4.22 -1.68
CA ASN A 46 -14.17 -3.49 -2.26
C ASN A 46 -15.35 -3.33 -1.27
N ALA A 47 -15.40 -4.15 -0.21
CA ALA A 47 -16.35 -4.01 0.89
C ALA A 47 -15.83 -3.08 2.01
N GLY A 48 -14.67 -2.43 1.83
CA GLY A 48 -14.10 -1.48 2.79
C GLY A 48 -13.17 -2.11 3.83
N ASP A 49 -12.72 -3.37 3.64
CA ASP A 49 -11.75 -3.98 4.56
C ASP A 49 -10.34 -3.44 4.32
N ARG A 50 -9.89 -2.54 5.22
CA ARG A 50 -8.59 -1.88 5.14
C ARG A 50 -7.41 -2.85 5.06
N ALA A 51 -7.47 -3.96 5.79
CA ALA A 51 -6.37 -4.93 5.82
C ALA A 51 -6.22 -5.65 4.48
N SER A 52 -7.34 -5.96 3.81
CA SER A 52 -7.34 -6.51 2.45
C SER A 52 -6.80 -5.51 1.42
N MET A 53 -7.15 -4.22 1.53
CA MET A 53 -6.58 -3.16 0.69
C MET A 53 -5.06 -3.08 0.85
N VAL A 54 -4.54 -3.08 2.09
CA VAL A 54 -3.10 -3.08 2.39
C VAL A 54 -2.41 -4.31 1.80
N PHE A 55 -3.05 -5.47 1.89
CA PHE A 55 -2.52 -6.70 1.28
C PHE A 55 -2.38 -6.55 -0.24
N LEU A 56 -3.45 -6.11 -0.91
CA LEU A 56 -3.47 -5.93 -2.37
C LEU A 56 -2.46 -4.87 -2.83
N ALA A 57 -2.40 -3.73 -2.14
CA ALA A 57 -1.41 -2.70 -2.41
C ALA A 57 0.02 -3.25 -2.36
N ASN A 58 0.36 -4.04 -1.32
CA ASN A 58 1.67 -4.66 -1.20
C ASN A 58 1.91 -5.73 -2.27
N ALA A 59 0.92 -6.57 -2.56
CA ALA A 59 1.03 -7.62 -3.57
C ALA A 59 1.35 -7.01 -4.95
N TYR A 60 0.59 -6.01 -5.38
CA TYR A 60 0.81 -5.36 -6.67
C TYR A 60 2.09 -4.49 -6.69
N ASP A 61 2.48 -3.88 -5.57
CA ASP A 61 3.71 -3.09 -5.48
C ASP A 61 4.98 -3.95 -5.55
N THR A 62 4.99 -5.10 -4.88
CA THR A 62 6.18 -5.95 -4.75
C THR A 62 6.19 -7.15 -5.68
N GLY A 63 5.04 -7.55 -6.19
CA GLY A 63 4.83 -8.82 -6.91
C GLY A 63 4.65 -10.03 -5.99
N GLN A 64 4.78 -9.88 -4.67
CA GLN A 64 4.60 -10.97 -3.72
C GLN A 64 3.14 -11.43 -3.66
N ASN A 65 2.93 -12.73 -3.54
CA ASN A 65 1.60 -13.36 -3.51
C ASN A 65 0.81 -13.20 -4.82
N LEU A 66 1.47 -12.90 -5.93
CA LEU A 66 0.92 -12.97 -7.28
C LEU A 66 1.39 -14.25 -7.96
N VAL A 67 0.62 -14.72 -8.93
CA VAL A 67 0.95 -15.94 -9.70
C VAL A 67 2.23 -15.73 -10.49
N ASP A 68 2.32 -14.64 -11.22
CA ASP A 68 3.55 -14.21 -11.89
C ASP A 68 4.04 -12.88 -11.25
N PRO A 69 5.02 -12.94 -10.30
CA PRO A 69 5.50 -11.76 -9.60
C PRO A 69 6.09 -10.68 -10.52
N ILE A 70 6.49 -11.03 -11.72
CA ILE A 70 7.12 -10.11 -12.67
C ILE A 70 6.07 -9.45 -13.56
N ASN A 71 5.19 -10.24 -14.15
CA ASN A 71 4.23 -9.76 -15.14
C ASN A 71 2.93 -9.22 -14.51
N ASP A 72 2.52 -9.77 -13.34
CA ASP A 72 1.30 -9.36 -12.65
C ASP A 72 1.52 -8.17 -11.69
N ARG A 73 2.79 -7.81 -11.42
CA ARG A 73 3.12 -6.60 -10.67
C ARG A 73 2.60 -5.37 -11.41
N SER A 74 1.93 -4.47 -10.70
CA SER A 74 1.38 -3.25 -11.29
C SER A 74 1.35 -2.12 -10.25
N ILE A 75 2.16 -1.09 -10.52
CA ILE A 75 2.20 0.10 -9.66
C ILE A 75 0.89 0.89 -9.75
N SER A 76 0.22 0.88 -10.89
CA SER A 76 -1.09 1.54 -11.03
C SER A 76 -2.17 0.89 -10.15
N LYS A 77 -2.19 -0.44 -10.04
CA LYS A 77 -3.09 -1.14 -9.11
C LYS A 77 -2.69 -0.92 -7.66
N ALA A 78 -1.37 -0.91 -7.36
CA ALA A 78 -0.88 -0.60 -6.03
C ALA A 78 -1.27 0.83 -5.62
N LEU A 79 -1.10 1.81 -6.52
CA LEU A 79 -1.48 3.21 -6.33
C LEU A 79 -2.98 3.32 -6.04
N TYR A 80 -3.82 2.67 -6.82
CA TYR A 80 -5.27 2.65 -6.61
C TYR A 80 -5.63 2.21 -5.18
N TRP A 81 -5.10 1.07 -4.72
CA TRP A 81 -5.39 0.60 -3.36
C TRP A 81 -4.81 1.49 -2.27
N LEU A 82 -3.63 2.11 -2.49
CA LEU A 82 -3.05 3.06 -1.54
C LEU A 82 -3.90 4.34 -1.42
N GLU A 83 -4.47 4.83 -2.53
CA GLU A 83 -5.39 5.98 -2.53
C GLU A 83 -6.70 5.64 -1.82
N GLU A 84 -7.29 4.46 -2.07
CA GLU A 84 -8.49 3.98 -1.35
C GLU A 84 -8.26 3.88 0.18
N ILE A 85 -7.08 3.38 0.61
CA ILE A 85 -6.72 3.33 2.03
C ILE A 85 -6.61 4.76 2.60
N HIS A 86 -6.00 5.68 1.86
CA HIS A 86 -5.85 7.06 2.30
C HIS A 86 -7.22 7.75 2.46
N GLU A 87 -8.12 7.57 1.50
CA GLU A 87 -9.49 8.09 1.60
C GLU A 87 -10.23 7.49 2.80
N LEU A 88 -10.15 6.19 3.00
CA LEU A 88 -10.75 5.49 4.13
C LEU A 88 -10.20 6.02 5.47
N ASP A 89 -8.88 6.12 5.60
CA ASP A 89 -8.21 6.63 6.81
C ASP A 89 -8.63 8.08 7.10
N THR A 90 -8.82 8.92 6.07
CA THR A 90 -9.26 10.31 6.21
C THR A 90 -10.69 10.40 6.73
N MET A 91 -11.59 9.58 6.19
CA MET A 91 -12.99 9.53 6.65
C MET A 91 -13.11 9.08 8.11
N TRP A 92 -12.26 8.14 8.53
CA TRP A 92 -12.29 7.62 9.91
C TRP A 92 -11.59 8.54 10.92
N MET A 93 -10.65 9.39 10.50
CA MET A 93 -10.04 10.39 11.38
C MET A 93 -11.07 11.41 11.91
N ASP A 94 -12.08 11.74 11.13
CA ASP A 94 -13.18 12.61 11.55
C ASP A 94 -14.10 11.94 12.58
N GLU A 95 -14.24 10.62 12.56
CA GLU A 95 -15.04 9.86 13.53
C GLU A 95 -14.23 9.44 14.77
N ALA A 96 -12.95 9.07 14.61
CA ALA A 96 -12.08 8.54 15.68
C ALA A 96 -11.53 9.61 16.63
N ALA A 97 -11.78 10.90 16.41
CA ALA A 97 -11.43 11.96 17.37
C ALA A 97 -12.04 11.74 18.77
N ASN A 98 -12.87 10.71 18.93
CA ASN A 98 -13.56 10.34 20.19
C ASN A 98 -13.14 9.00 20.81
N GLU A 99 -12.22 8.22 20.24
CA GLU A 99 -11.84 6.92 20.81
C GLU A 99 -10.34 6.82 21.13
N GLU A 100 -10.01 6.74 22.42
CA GLU A 100 -8.64 6.65 22.99
C GLU A 100 -7.91 5.30 22.74
N ASN A 101 -8.37 4.44 21.86
CA ASN A 101 -7.79 3.11 21.64
C ASN A 101 -7.07 3.02 20.28
N GLY A 102 -5.89 3.66 20.19
CA GLY A 102 -4.97 3.49 19.07
C GLY A 102 -4.27 2.14 19.07
N GLU A 103 -4.93 1.05 18.73
CA GLU A 103 -4.23 -0.14 18.25
C GLU A 103 -3.61 0.21 16.90
N CYS A 104 -2.26 0.19 16.87
CA CYS A 104 -1.49 0.47 15.66
C CYS A 104 -1.87 -0.55 14.58
N ALA A 105 -2.55 -0.10 13.54
CA ALA A 105 -2.89 -0.92 12.38
C ALA A 105 -1.62 -1.59 11.82
N GLU A 106 -1.71 -2.79 11.24
CA GLU A 106 -0.59 -3.55 10.68
C GLU A 106 0.31 -2.71 9.75
N LYS A 107 -0.27 -1.71 9.08
CA LYS A 107 0.48 -0.69 8.32
C LYS A 107 -0.09 0.69 8.63
N PRO A 108 0.61 1.50 9.44
CA PRO A 108 0.11 2.80 9.86
C PRO A 108 0.04 3.78 8.68
N SER A 109 -0.90 4.74 8.75
CA SER A 109 -1.19 5.71 7.68
C SER A 109 0.04 6.47 7.19
N TYR A 110 1.00 6.81 8.06
CA TYR A 110 2.23 7.47 7.62
C TYR A 110 3.08 6.64 6.65
N GLN A 111 3.01 5.29 6.69
CA GLN A 111 3.71 4.42 5.73
C GLN A 111 2.98 4.35 4.40
N ILE A 112 1.65 4.39 4.41
CA ILE A 112 0.82 4.46 3.20
C ILE A 112 1.10 5.77 2.48
N LEU A 113 1.03 6.90 3.19
CA LEU A 113 1.29 8.24 2.67
C LEU A 113 2.70 8.38 2.12
N ALA A 114 3.71 7.86 2.83
CA ALA A 114 5.08 7.87 2.34
C ALA A 114 5.25 7.06 1.03
N ARG A 115 4.53 5.93 0.90
CA ARG A 115 4.59 5.15 -0.34
C ARG A 115 3.88 5.83 -1.49
N LEU A 116 2.74 6.51 -1.24
CA LEU A 116 2.09 7.38 -2.22
C LEU A 116 3.04 8.47 -2.71
N ALA A 117 3.72 9.15 -1.79
CA ALA A 117 4.72 10.17 -2.12
C ALA A 117 5.84 9.63 -3.01
N GLU A 118 6.39 8.45 -2.69
CA GLU A 118 7.44 7.82 -3.49
C GLU A 118 6.97 7.54 -4.94
N ILE A 119 5.74 7.01 -5.10
CA ILE A 119 5.19 6.70 -6.43
C ILE A 119 5.06 7.98 -7.26
N TRP A 120 4.52 9.05 -6.68
CA TRP A 120 4.36 10.34 -7.38
C TRP A 120 5.71 11.05 -7.65
N LEU A 121 6.71 10.84 -6.77
CA LEU A 121 8.04 11.42 -6.96
C LEU A 121 8.81 10.74 -8.10
N ILE A 122 8.69 9.42 -8.21
CA ILE A 122 9.39 8.63 -9.24
C ILE A 122 8.68 8.77 -10.59
N GLY A 123 7.35 8.59 -10.58
CA GLY A 123 6.55 8.41 -11.79
C GLY A 123 6.79 7.04 -12.44
N TYR A 124 5.80 6.53 -13.14
CA TYR A 124 5.89 5.27 -13.90
C TYR A 124 5.16 5.45 -15.22
N GLU A 125 5.86 6.03 -16.19
CA GLU A 125 5.30 6.40 -17.51
C GLU A 125 4.72 5.19 -18.25
N GLU A 126 5.32 4.01 -18.06
CA GLU A 126 4.85 2.74 -18.65
C GLU A 126 3.45 2.37 -18.15
N GLU A 127 3.08 2.81 -16.95
CA GLU A 127 1.75 2.61 -16.33
C GLU A 127 0.92 3.91 -16.32
N ASN A 128 1.28 4.92 -17.13
CA ASN A 128 0.62 6.22 -17.22
C ASN A 128 0.61 7.04 -15.90
N ILE A 129 1.52 6.79 -14.99
CA ILE A 129 1.71 7.56 -13.77
C ILE A 129 2.80 8.60 -14.05
N ARG A 130 2.41 9.87 -14.23
CA ARG A 130 3.35 10.97 -14.45
C ARG A 130 4.00 11.36 -13.13
N LYS A 131 5.29 11.71 -13.21
CA LYS A 131 6.01 12.29 -12.08
C LYS A 131 5.35 13.60 -11.65
N ASP A 132 5.05 13.74 -10.36
CA ASP A 132 4.47 14.93 -9.76
C ASP A 132 5.15 15.21 -8.40
N PRO A 133 6.27 15.98 -8.41
CA PRO A 133 7.01 16.28 -7.18
C PRO A 133 6.20 17.14 -6.19
N LEU A 134 5.28 17.98 -6.67
CA LEU A 134 4.42 18.78 -5.80
C LEU A 134 3.51 17.87 -4.97
N LYS A 135 2.78 17.00 -5.65
CA LYS A 135 1.92 16.00 -5.01
C LYS A 135 2.71 15.07 -4.07
N ALA A 136 3.92 14.69 -4.47
CA ALA A 136 4.82 13.90 -3.62
C ALA A 136 5.20 14.64 -2.32
N GLY A 137 5.54 15.93 -2.41
CA GLY A 137 5.83 16.76 -1.26
C GLY A 137 4.66 16.89 -0.30
N GLU A 138 3.45 17.06 -0.83
CA GLU A 138 2.22 17.10 -0.03
C GLU A 138 2.02 15.79 0.75
N PHE A 139 2.13 14.63 0.09
CA PHE A 139 2.01 13.33 0.76
C PHE A 139 3.11 13.07 1.78
N TYR A 140 4.36 13.53 1.54
CA TYR A 140 5.42 13.42 2.54
C TYR A 140 5.14 14.31 3.77
N ASN A 141 4.60 15.51 3.62
CA ASN A 141 4.17 16.35 4.73
C ASN A 141 3.06 15.65 5.55
N MET A 142 2.04 15.11 4.88
CA MET A 142 0.98 14.36 5.55
C MET A 142 1.54 13.12 6.28
N ALA A 143 2.51 12.42 5.67
CA ALA A 143 3.19 11.30 6.31
C ALA A 143 3.97 11.74 7.56
N ALA A 144 4.61 12.91 7.53
CA ALA A 144 5.33 13.46 8.68
C ALA A 144 4.38 13.81 9.83
N GLU A 145 3.25 14.46 9.53
CA GLU A 145 2.22 14.79 10.51
C GLU A 145 1.62 13.54 11.16
N SER A 146 1.28 12.54 10.35
CA SER A 146 0.78 11.24 10.84
C SER A 146 1.83 10.52 11.68
N ALA A 147 3.11 10.56 11.31
CA ALA A 147 4.19 9.99 12.11
C ALA A 147 4.38 10.73 13.45
N MET A 148 4.20 12.06 13.48
CA MET A 148 4.21 12.83 14.73
C MET A 148 3.08 12.41 15.66
N SER A 149 1.87 12.24 15.15
CA SER A 149 0.72 11.76 15.92
C SER A 149 0.96 10.38 16.53
N CYS A 150 1.71 9.53 15.84
CA CYS A 150 2.15 8.22 16.34
C CYS A 150 3.42 8.26 17.20
N MET A 151 3.88 9.43 17.64
CA MET A 151 5.12 9.64 18.43
C MET A 151 6.39 9.08 17.72
N LYS A 152 6.41 9.05 16.40
CA LYS A 152 7.53 8.58 15.56
C LYS A 152 8.39 9.77 15.07
N GLY A 153 8.89 10.63 15.96
CA GLY A 153 9.59 11.87 15.64
C GLY A 153 10.77 11.73 14.66
N LYS A 154 11.56 10.64 14.72
CA LYS A 154 12.61 10.37 13.73
C LYS A 154 12.06 10.17 12.33
N GLN A 155 10.95 9.45 12.20
CA GLN A 155 10.27 9.19 10.93
C GLN A 155 9.71 10.51 10.39
N ALA A 156 9.02 11.28 11.24
CA ALA A 156 8.47 12.56 10.88
C ALA A 156 9.54 13.51 10.32
N ASN A 157 10.67 13.69 11.01
CA ASN A 157 11.76 14.52 10.52
C ASN A 157 12.29 14.05 9.16
N ARG A 158 12.41 12.75 8.96
CA ARG A 158 12.83 12.21 7.66
C ARG A 158 11.84 12.56 6.55
N TYR A 159 10.54 12.44 6.82
CA TYR A 159 9.51 12.75 5.83
C TYR A 159 9.45 14.25 5.52
N TYR A 160 9.63 15.14 6.51
CA TYR A 160 9.75 16.58 6.26
C TYR A 160 10.93 16.91 5.33
N MET A 161 12.09 16.29 5.54
CA MET A 161 13.24 16.48 4.65
C MET A 161 12.95 15.99 3.22
N LEU A 162 12.26 14.85 3.06
CA LEU A 162 11.87 14.34 1.75
C LEU A 162 10.83 15.25 1.07
N ALA A 163 9.95 15.89 1.84
CA ALA A 163 9.01 16.87 1.33
C ALA A 163 9.73 18.10 0.78
N GLU A 164 10.70 18.65 1.52
CA GLU A 164 11.54 19.77 1.06
C GLU A 164 12.32 19.42 -0.22
N GLU A 165 12.88 18.20 -0.29
CA GLU A 165 13.58 17.71 -1.49
C GLU A 165 12.62 17.58 -2.68
N ALA A 166 11.40 17.11 -2.48
CA ALA A 166 10.39 17.01 -3.51
C ALA A 166 9.96 18.40 -4.04
N TYR A 167 9.75 19.37 -3.15
CA TYR A 167 9.40 20.75 -3.54
C TYR A 167 10.52 21.44 -4.29
N SER A 168 11.79 21.24 -3.91
CA SER A 168 12.92 21.83 -4.64
C SER A 168 12.99 21.37 -6.10
N GLN A 169 12.56 20.14 -6.40
CA GLN A 169 12.48 19.66 -7.78
C GLN A 169 11.39 20.36 -8.62
N CYS A 170 10.40 21.02 -7.99
CA CYS A 170 9.41 21.81 -8.70
C CYS A 170 10.00 23.17 -9.11
N GLU A 171 10.76 23.81 -8.23
CA GLU A 171 11.39 25.13 -8.47
C GLU A 171 12.40 25.04 -9.63
N ASP A 172 13.23 24.01 -9.65
CA ASP A 172 14.20 23.77 -10.71
C ASP A 172 13.53 23.56 -12.10
N ALA A 173 12.37 22.92 -12.13
CA ALA A 173 11.62 22.68 -13.36
C ALA A 173 11.05 23.99 -13.95
N ASP A 174 10.58 24.91 -13.13
CA ASP A 174 10.03 26.19 -13.52
C ASP A 174 11.13 27.16 -14.02
N GLU A 175 12.32 27.14 -13.43
CA GLU A 175 13.47 27.93 -13.89
C GLU A 175 13.95 27.51 -15.30
N ILE A 176 13.97 26.19 -15.56
CA ILE A 176 14.36 25.65 -16.87
C ILE A 176 13.32 26.00 -17.95
N ALA A 177 12.04 26.02 -17.59
CA ALA A 177 10.96 26.35 -18.53
C ALA A 177 10.91 27.84 -18.90
N MET A 178 11.52 28.72 -18.11
CA MET A 178 11.60 30.17 -18.34
C MET A 178 12.88 30.63 -19.04
N SER A 179 13.83 29.75 -19.31
CA SER A 179 15.13 30.03 -19.97
C SER A 179 15.11 29.72 -21.46
#